data_45a66deca3e0aa0b824d73526aa91717
#
_entry.id   45a66deca3e0aa0b824d73526aa91717
#
_cell.length_a   1.000
_cell.length_b   1.000
_cell.length_c   1.000
_cell.angle_alpha   90.00
_cell.angle_beta   90.00
_cell.angle_gamma   90.00
#
_symmetry.space_group_name_H-M   'P 1'
#
loop_
_entity.id
_entity.type
_entity.pdbx_description
1 polymer ?
#
loop_
_entity_poly.entity_id
_entity_poly.type
_entity_poly.pdbx_seq_one_letter_code
_entity_poly.pdbx_strand_id
1 'polypeptide(L)'
;ESTRPGSDAVTADEEQKRVVPVIKALKERYPACVISIDTYRASTAEAALAAGADIINDVTAMEGDAAMSDLVVGSKVPIILMHMRGTPKNMQQNCEYKNVVTEVAAYLLQRAKVLENRGVAKEKIIFDPGIGFAKNIEQNLQLMQGLKSLTGLGYPVLLAASRKSTIGSVLGGIPAEERLEGTIAASCQAVYAGAQMVRVHDVQENLRAIRMLEAILCPSHI
;
A
#
# COMPACT_ATOMS: atom_id res chain seq x y z
N GLU A 1 -6.90 1.24 12.80
CA GLU A 1 -6.31 2.53 13.16
C GLU A 1 -6.16 3.40 11.92
N SER A 2 -6.32 4.71 12.06
CA SER A 2 -6.06 5.64 10.95
C SER A 2 -4.57 5.96 10.87
N THR A 3 -4.02 5.92 9.65
CA THR A 3 -2.62 6.31 9.36
C THR A 3 -2.53 7.70 8.70
N ARG A 4 -3.64 8.45 8.67
CA ARG A 4 -3.67 9.83 8.15
C ARG A 4 -2.80 10.75 9.01
N PRO A 5 -2.22 11.82 8.44
CA PRO A 5 -1.45 12.79 9.23
C PRO A 5 -2.25 13.29 10.43
N GLY A 6 -1.61 13.28 11.62
CA GLY A 6 -2.22 13.77 12.87
C GLY A 6 -3.21 12.83 13.55
N SER A 7 -3.43 11.61 13.04
CA SER A 7 -4.33 10.65 13.69
C SER A 7 -3.78 10.16 15.04
N ASP A 8 -4.71 9.91 15.98
CA ASP A 8 -4.39 9.29 17.27
C ASP A 8 -4.37 7.77 17.16
N ALA A 9 -3.47 7.14 17.93
CA ALA A 9 -3.39 5.70 18.04
C ALA A 9 -4.60 5.15 18.83
N VAL A 10 -5.09 3.98 18.42
CA VAL A 10 -6.09 3.20 19.17
C VAL A 10 -5.45 1.96 19.76
N THR A 11 -6.06 1.35 20.78
CA THR A 11 -5.58 0.09 21.36
C THR A 11 -5.80 -1.09 20.39
N ALA A 12 -5.04 -2.16 20.54
CA ALA A 12 -5.23 -3.39 19.75
C ALA A 12 -6.65 -3.96 19.90
N ASP A 13 -7.17 -3.96 21.14
CA ASP A 13 -8.53 -4.45 21.42
C ASP A 13 -9.61 -3.64 20.69
N GLU A 14 -9.46 -2.32 20.67
CA GLU A 14 -10.40 -1.45 19.95
C GLU A 14 -10.30 -1.66 18.44
N GLU A 15 -9.10 -1.81 17.91
CA GLU A 15 -8.87 -2.10 16.51
C GLU A 15 -9.52 -3.44 16.11
N GLN A 16 -9.28 -4.51 16.87
CA GLN A 16 -9.88 -5.83 16.64
C GLN A 16 -11.41 -5.79 16.70
N LYS A 17 -11.99 -5.08 17.68
CA LYS A 17 -13.46 -4.91 17.78
C LYS A 17 -14.06 -4.26 16.53
N ARG A 18 -13.32 -3.36 15.87
CA ARG A 18 -13.78 -2.69 14.64
C ARG A 18 -13.65 -3.58 13.41
N VAL A 19 -12.54 -4.30 13.26
CA VAL A 19 -12.21 -4.97 11.99
C VAL A 19 -12.68 -6.41 11.91
N VAL A 20 -12.57 -7.18 13.01
CA VAL A 20 -12.86 -8.62 13.00
C VAL A 20 -14.32 -8.93 12.63
N PRO A 21 -15.34 -8.26 13.18
CA PRO A 21 -16.73 -8.50 12.78
C PRO A 21 -17.00 -8.21 11.31
N VAL A 22 -16.36 -7.14 10.77
CA VAL A 22 -16.52 -6.75 9.37
C VAL A 22 -15.90 -7.80 8.43
N ILE A 23 -14.70 -8.30 8.76
CA ILE A 23 -14.04 -9.35 7.96
C ILE A 23 -14.89 -10.62 7.94
N LYS A 24 -15.39 -11.08 9.09
CA LYS A 24 -16.27 -12.25 9.18
C LYS A 24 -17.52 -12.09 8.31
N ALA A 25 -18.24 -10.99 8.47
CA ALA A 25 -19.47 -10.72 7.71
C ALA A 25 -19.21 -10.66 6.18
N LEU A 26 -18.06 -10.07 5.76
CA LEU A 26 -17.67 -10.06 4.36
C LEU A 26 -17.36 -11.44 3.82
N LYS A 27 -16.63 -12.26 4.57
CA LYS A 27 -16.31 -13.65 4.16
C LYS A 27 -17.52 -14.56 4.13
N GLU A 28 -18.46 -14.40 5.06
CA GLU A 28 -19.73 -15.12 5.04
C GLU A 28 -20.55 -14.77 3.79
N ARG A 29 -20.63 -13.49 3.45
CA ARG A 29 -21.45 -13.03 2.32
C ARG A 29 -20.75 -13.19 0.96
N TYR A 30 -19.41 -13.04 0.93
CA TYR A 30 -18.59 -13.05 -0.28
C TYR A 30 -17.32 -13.90 -0.05
N PRO A 31 -17.44 -15.25 -0.01
CA PRO A 31 -16.32 -16.14 0.34
C PRO A 31 -15.06 -15.97 -0.55
N ALA A 32 -15.26 -15.61 -1.82
CA ALA A 32 -14.17 -15.40 -2.78
C ALA A 32 -13.54 -14.02 -2.72
N CYS A 33 -14.06 -13.10 -1.89
CA CYS A 33 -13.50 -11.76 -1.76
C CYS A 33 -12.13 -11.82 -1.06
N VAL A 34 -11.09 -11.27 -1.68
CA VAL A 34 -9.77 -11.10 -1.06
C VAL A 34 -9.80 -9.88 -0.15
N ILE A 35 -9.43 -10.06 1.11
CA ILE A 35 -9.45 -9.03 2.14
C ILE A 35 -8.04 -8.75 2.62
N SER A 36 -7.60 -7.48 2.50
CA SER A 36 -6.36 -6.98 3.09
C SER A 36 -6.65 -6.26 4.39
N ILE A 37 -5.97 -6.64 5.48
CA ILE A 37 -6.02 -5.93 6.76
C ILE A 37 -4.92 -4.88 6.85
N ASP A 38 -5.32 -3.64 7.12
CA ASP A 38 -4.42 -2.49 7.28
C ASP A 38 -4.08 -2.34 8.77
N THR A 39 -2.96 -2.91 9.20
CA THR A 39 -2.49 -2.85 10.59
C THR A 39 -0.98 -3.11 10.68
N TYR A 40 -0.32 -2.47 11.65
CA TYR A 40 1.07 -2.76 12.02
C TYR A 40 1.18 -3.62 13.29
N ARG A 41 0.03 -4.00 13.92
CA ARG A 41 0.02 -4.83 15.13
C ARG A 41 -0.15 -6.30 14.77
N ALA A 42 0.80 -7.12 15.19
CA ALA A 42 0.75 -8.57 14.95
C ALA A 42 -0.51 -9.21 15.53
N SER A 43 -0.92 -8.83 16.74
CA SER A 43 -2.13 -9.37 17.38
C SER A 43 -3.42 -9.03 16.62
N THR A 44 -3.52 -7.85 16.03
CA THR A 44 -4.66 -7.48 15.19
C THR A 44 -4.63 -8.21 13.85
N ALA A 45 -3.44 -8.34 13.25
CA ALA A 45 -3.27 -9.10 12.01
C ALA A 45 -3.63 -10.58 12.21
N GLU A 46 -3.19 -11.20 13.30
CA GLU A 46 -3.52 -12.59 13.65
C GLU A 46 -5.05 -12.79 13.80
N ALA A 47 -5.71 -11.91 14.56
CA ALA A 47 -7.17 -11.95 14.72
C ALA A 47 -7.92 -11.74 13.40
N ALA A 48 -7.42 -10.86 12.53
CA ALA A 48 -7.98 -10.62 11.20
C ALA A 48 -7.80 -11.84 10.27
N LEU A 49 -6.62 -12.47 10.28
CA LEU A 49 -6.37 -13.71 9.52
C LEU A 49 -7.27 -14.85 9.99
N ALA A 50 -7.42 -15.03 11.31
CA ALA A 50 -8.34 -16.02 11.88
C ALA A 50 -9.82 -15.73 11.50
N ALA A 51 -10.17 -14.47 11.22
CA ALA A 51 -11.48 -14.07 10.73
C ALA A 51 -11.66 -14.22 9.21
N GLY A 52 -10.57 -14.52 8.47
CA GLY A 52 -10.58 -14.75 7.04
C GLY A 52 -9.90 -13.68 6.18
N ALA A 53 -9.13 -12.76 6.76
CA ALA A 53 -8.29 -11.86 5.95
C ALA A 53 -7.21 -12.67 5.20
N ASP A 54 -6.83 -12.20 4.01
CA ASP A 54 -5.94 -12.92 3.09
C ASP A 54 -4.57 -12.27 2.97
N ILE A 55 -4.46 -10.96 3.23
CA ILE A 55 -3.26 -10.15 3.03
C ILE A 55 -3.06 -9.25 4.25
N ILE A 56 -1.82 -9.10 4.71
CA ILE A 56 -1.44 -8.09 5.71
C ILE A 56 -0.90 -6.85 4.96
N ASN A 57 -1.42 -5.66 5.27
CA ASN A 57 -0.84 -4.39 4.83
C ASN A 57 -0.24 -3.66 6.04
N ASP A 58 1.09 -3.69 6.15
CA ASP A 58 1.81 -3.07 7.24
C ASP A 58 2.54 -1.81 6.76
N VAL A 59 1.99 -0.66 7.13
CA VAL A 59 2.54 0.65 6.78
C VAL A 59 3.89 0.95 7.42
N THR A 60 4.30 0.16 8.41
CA THR A 60 5.61 0.27 9.09
C THR A 60 6.64 -0.72 8.58
N ALA A 61 6.29 -1.57 7.63
CA ALA A 61 7.15 -2.63 7.10
C ALA A 61 7.78 -3.48 8.23
N MET A 62 6.99 -3.90 9.20
CA MET A 62 7.36 -4.70 10.38
C MET A 62 8.26 -3.99 11.40
N GLU A 63 8.33 -2.66 11.36
CA GLU A 63 9.08 -1.90 12.39
C GLU A 63 8.19 -1.50 13.56
N GLY A 64 6.87 -1.50 13.40
CA GLY A 64 5.91 -1.12 14.44
C GLY A 64 5.65 -2.20 15.49
N ASP A 65 5.81 -3.48 15.12
CA ASP A 65 5.64 -4.63 16.03
C ASP A 65 6.64 -5.73 15.68
N ALA A 66 7.52 -6.07 16.61
CA ALA A 66 8.55 -7.08 16.41
C ALA A 66 7.98 -8.49 16.13
N ALA A 67 6.76 -8.80 16.60
CA ALA A 67 6.10 -10.07 16.36
C ALA A 67 5.51 -10.20 14.93
N MET A 68 5.38 -9.09 14.17
CA MET A 68 4.80 -9.13 12.82
C MET A 68 5.58 -10.04 11.88
N SER A 69 6.90 -10.03 11.93
CA SER A 69 7.72 -10.89 11.08
C SER A 69 7.50 -12.38 11.37
N ASP A 70 7.32 -12.76 12.64
CA ASP A 70 7.04 -14.14 13.06
C ASP A 70 5.67 -14.59 12.56
N LEU A 71 4.67 -13.73 12.69
CA LEU A 71 3.32 -13.97 12.18
C LEU A 71 3.31 -14.21 10.66
N VAL A 72 4.00 -13.35 9.89
CA VAL A 72 4.07 -13.48 8.42
C VAL A 72 4.72 -14.79 8.01
N VAL A 73 5.84 -15.15 8.63
CA VAL A 73 6.54 -16.42 8.38
C VAL A 73 5.66 -17.62 8.71
N GLY A 74 4.97 -17.58 9.85
CA GLY A 74 4.09 -18.67 10.31
C GLY A 74 2.82 -18.84 9.48
N SER A 75 2.15 -17.73 9.15
CA SER A 75 0.88 -17.74 8.40
C SER A 75 1.05 -17.96 6.90
N LYS A 76 2.23 -17.63 6.35
CA LYS A 76 2.55 -17.72 4.92
C LYS A 76 1.62 -16.89 4.00
N VAL A 77 0.91 -15.91 4.54
CA VAL A 77 0.08 -14.99 3.75
C VAL A 77 0.95 -13.91 3.08
N PRO A 78 0.49 -13.29 1.98
CA PRO A 78 1.16 -12.12 1.43
C PRO A 78 1.18 -10.95 2.40
N ILE A 79 2.26 -10.16 2.34
CA ILE A 79 2.41 -8.91 3.09
C ILE A 79 2.74 -7.75 2.17
N ILE A 80 2.11 -6.61 2.39
CA ILE A 80 2.47 -5.34 1.78
C ILE A 80 3.38 -4.60 2.77
N LEU A 81 4.58 -4.28 2.32
CA LEU A 81 5.58 -3.50 3.04
C LEU A 81 5.57 -2.09 2.48
N MET A 82 5.22 -1.10 3.30
CA MET A 82 5.20 0.30 2.88
C MET A 82 6.39 1.07 3.44
N HIS A 83 6.93 1.99 2.64
CA HIS A 83 7.96 2.92 3.10
C HIS A 83 7.33 4.15 3.77
N MET A 84 7.74 4.37 5.02
CA MET A 84 7.43 5.56 5.81
C MET A 84 8.66 5.98 6.62
N ARG A 85 8.77 7.27 7.00
CA ARG A 85 9.71 7.78 8.02
C ARG A 85 8.93 8.47 9.12
N GLY A 86 9.31 8.20 10.38
CA GLY A 86 8.60 8.74 11.54
C GLY A 86 7.25 8.07 11.78
N THR A 87 6.32 8.82 12.35
CA THR A 87 4.95 8.40 12.68
C THR A 87 3.93 9.29 11.95
N PRO A 88 2.65 8.92 11.89
CA PRO A 88 1.61 9.79 11.31
C PRO A 88 1.59 11.21 11.89
N LYS A 89 2.03 11.39 13.15
CA LYS A 89 2.08 12.72 13.79
C LYS A 89 3.24 13.60 13.32
N ASN A 90 4.39 13.03 12.95
CA ASN A 90 5.60 13.80 12.63
C ASN A 90 6.21 13.48 11.25
N MET A 91 5.64 12.55 10.50
CA MET A 91 6.20 12.10 9.23
C MET A 91 6.46 13.22 8.22
N GLN A 92 5.63 14.27 8.19
CA GLN A 92 5.79 15.39 7.26
C GLN A 92 6.99 16.28 7.57
N GLN A 93 7.63 16.10 8.74
CA GLN A 93 8.88 16.77 9.12
C GLN A 93 10.11 15.98 8.68
N ASN A 94 9.95 14.74 8.21
CA ASN A 94 11.02 13.81 7.85
C ASN A 94 11.13 13.58 6.34
N CYS A 95 11.03 14.65 5.55
CA CYS A 95 11.04 14.60 4.09
C CYS A 95 12.43 14.87 3.47
N GLU A 96 13.52 14.56 4.18
CA GLU A 96 14.87 14.75 3.67
C GLU A 96 15.35 13.51 2.90
N TYR A 97 15.51 13.62 1.60
CA TYR A 97 16.05 12.60 0.70
C TYR A 97 17.11 13.20 -0.22
N LYS A 98 18.19 12.46 -0.45
CA LYS A 98 19.12 12.75 -1.56
C LYS A 98 18.53 12.28 -2.89
N ASN A 99 17.93 11.09 -2.89
CA ASN A 99 17.18 10.55 -4.02
C ASN A 99 16.06 9.64 -3.46
N VAL A 100 14.84 10.13 -3.50
CA VAL A 100 13.70 9.44 -2.90
C VAL A 100 13.42 8.06 -3.51
N VAL A 101 13.63 7.89 -4.81
CA VAL A 101 13.37 6.61 -5.50
C VAL A 101 14.36 5.54 -5.04
N THR A 102 15.65 5.85 -5.04
CA THR A 102 16.69 4.89 -4.63
C THR A 102 16.65 4.58 -3.14
N GLU A 103 16.36 5.57 -2.30
CA GLU A 103 16.28 5.37 -0.85
C GLU A 103 15.05 4.54 -0.43
N VAL A 104 13.89 4.80 -1.07
CA VAL A 104 12.68 3.98 -0.87
C VAL A 104 12.91 2.54 -1.35
N ALA A 105 13.52 2.36 -2.52
CA ALA A 105 13.86 1.04 -3.04
C ALA A 105 14.81 0.28 -2.09
N ALA A 106 15.87 0.93 -1.63
CA ALA A 106 16.84 0.32 -0.71
C ALA A 106 16.19 -0.09 0.62
N TYR A 107 15.34 0.76 1.18
CA TYR A 107 14.59 0.44 2.40
C TYR A 107 13.69 -0.78 2.21
N LEU A 108 12.86 -0.80 1.18
CA LEU A 108 11.94 -1.91 0.93
C LEU A 108 12.70 -3.23 0.68
N LEU A 109 13.81 -3.19 -0.06
CA LEU A 109 14.68 -4.34 -0.24
C LEU A 109 15.26 -4.85 1.09
N GLN A 110 15.71 -3.95 1.96
CA GLN A 110 16.21 -4.32 3.28
C GLN A 110 15.12 -5.03 4.12
N ARG A 111 13.90 -4.50 4.10
CA ARG A 111 12.76 -5.10 4.82
C ARG A 111 12.38 -6.45 4.23
N ALA A 112 12.36 -6.58 2.89
CA ALA A 112 12.07 -7.84 2.22
C ALA A 112 13.09 -8.94 2.56
N LYS A 113 14.38 -8.58 2.65
CA LYS A 113 15.45 -9.52 3.02
C LYS A 113 15.24 -10.18 4.39
N VAL A 114 14.62 -9.48 5.35
CA VAL A 114 14.27 -10.06 6.65
C VAL A 114 13.35 -11.27 6.48
N LEU A 115 12.36 -11.17 5.60
CA LEU A 115 11.39 -12.24 5.32
C LEU A 115 11.97 -13.33 4.42
N GLU A 116 12.69 -12.95 3.35
CA GLU A 116 13.33 -13.91 2.43
C GLU A 116 14.32 -14.83 3.17
N ASN A 117 15.14 -14.27 4.07
CA ASN A 117 16.09 -15.04 4.88
C ASN A 117 15.38 -16.04 5.81
N ARG A 118 14.09 -15.88 6.03
CA ARG A 118 13.23 -16.77 6.82
C ARG A 118 12.33 -17.66 5.94
N GLY A 119 12.56 -17.69 4.62
CA GLY A 119 11.89 -18.58 3.68
C GLY A 119 10.57 -18.07 3.13
N VAL A 120 10.22 -16.79 3.30
CA VAL A 120 9.04 -16.19 2.64
C VAL A 120 9.36 -15.96 1.17
N ALA A 121 8.52 -16.48 0.30
CA ALA A 121 8.70 -16.36 -1.14
C ALA A 121 8.53 -14.91 -1.60
N LYS A 122 9.35 -14.48 -2.55
CA LYS A 122 9.41 -13.11 -3.07
C LYS A 122 8.06 -12.60 -3.59
N GLU A 123 7.29 -13.47 -4.20
CA GLU A 123 5.98 -13.20 -4.79
C GLU A 123 4.91 -12.85 -3.73
N LYS A 124 5.19 -13.16 -2.46
CA LYS A 124 4.33 -12.84 -1.31
C LYS A 124 4.69 -11.53 -0.63
N ILE A 125 5.77 -10.89 -1.04
CA ILE A 125 6.23 -9.61 -0.49
C ILE A 125 5.90 -8.51 -1.50
N ILE A 126 4.95 -7.66 -1.17
CA ILE A 126 4.45 -6.60 -2.04
C ILE A 126 5.03 -5.27 -1.58
N PHE A 127 5.57 -4.47 -2.49
CA PHE A 127 6.14 -3.16 -2.17
C PHE A 127 5.14 -2.04 -2.38
N ASP A 128 4.99 -1.16 -1.39
CA ASP A 128 4.29 0.12 -1.51
C ASP A 128 5.29 1.25 -1.27
N PRO A 129 5.51 2.14 -2.24
CA PRO A 129 6.43 3.29 -2.07
C PRO A 129 5.96 4.30 -1.02
N GLY A 130 4.72 4.22 -0.54
CA GLY A 130 4.20 5.07 0.51
C GLY A 130 3.98 6.51 0.06
N ILE A 131 3.24 6.72 -1.03
CA ILE A 131 2.85 8.07 -1.50
C ILE A 131 2.13 8.82 -0.37
N GLY A 132 2.57 10.05 -0.06
CA GLY A 132 2.00 10.88 1.00
C GLY A 132 2.54 10.61 2.41
N PHE A 133 3.43 9.63 2.59
CA PHE A 133 4.05 9.31 3.89
C PHE A 133 5.51 9.79 3.91
N ALA A 134 5.80 10.77 4.78
CA ALA A 134 7.14 11.39 4.89
C ALA A 134 7.73 11.84 3.54
N LYS A 135 6.92 12.43 2.68
CA LYS A 135 7.31 12.90 1.35
C LYS A 135 6.57 14.18 0.99
N ASN A 136 7.29 15.15 0.44
CA ASN A 136 6.68 16.35 -0.13
C ASN A 136 6.04 16.04 -1.50
N ILE A 137 5.42 17.05 -2.12
CA ILE A 137 4.71 16.88 -3.39
C ILE A 137 5.65 16.42 -4.50
N GLU A 138 6.81 17.07 -4.64
CA GLU A 138 7.79 16.75 -5.67
C GLU A 138 8.31 15.31 -5.53
N GLN A 139 8.64 14.88 -4.31
CA GLN A 139 9.10 13.52 -4.02
C GLN A 139 8.05 12.46 -4.31
N ASN A 140 6.77 12.75 -4.05
CA ASN A 140 5.68 11.86 -4.43
C ASN A 140 5.56 11.72 -5.96
N LEU A 141 5.71 12.82 -6.71
CA LEU A 141 5.72 12.80 -8.17
C LEU A 141 6.93 12.06 -8.72
N GLN A 142 8.13 12.27 -8.14
CA GLN A 142 9.35 11.55 -8.51
C GLN A 142 9.21 10.02 -8.28
N LEU A 143 8.56 9.59 -7.19
CA LEU A 143 8.27 8.18 -6.94
C LEU A 143 7.31 7.58 -7.97
N MET A 144 6.24 8.30 -8.33
CA MET A 144 5.33 7.85 -9.38
C MET A 144 6.01 7.79 -10.74
N GLN A 145 6.85 8.77 -11.09
CA GLN A 145 7.66 8.77 -12.30
C GLN A 145 8.67 7.62 -12.33
N GLY A 146 9.37 7.41 -11.20
CA GLY A 146 10.41 6.38 -11.04
C GLY A 146 9.87 4.99 -10.69
N LEU A 147 8.56 4.74 -10.74
CA LEU A 147 7.95 3.50 -10.28
C LEU A 147 8.47 2.27 -11.03
N LYS A 148 8.87 2.44 -12.29
CA LYS A 148 9.50 1.38 -13.09
C LYS A 148 10.79 0.83 -12.45
N SER A 149 11.50 1.64 -11.68
CA SER A 149 12.67 1.17 -10.93
C SER A 149 12.31 0.22 -9.78
N LEU A 150 11.14 0.43 -9.14
CA LEU A 150 10.64 -0.46 -8.10
C LEU A 150 10.11 -1.77 -8.69
N THR A 151 9.29 -1.69 -9.76
CA THR A 151 8.74 -2.88 -10.42
C THR A 151 9.84 -3.76 -11.02
N GLY A 152 10.94 -3.14 -11.47
CA GLY A 152 12.14 -3.83 -11.98
C GLY A 152 12.92 -4.63 -10.92
N LEU A 153 12.63 -4.45 -9.62
CA LEU A 153 13.26 -5.24 -8.55
C LEU A 153 12.71 -6.68 -8.46
N GLY A 154 11.62 -6.97 -9.20
CA GLY A 154 11.01 -8.29 -9.28
C GLY A 154 10.16 -8.67 -8.07
N TYR A 155 9.67 -7.70 -7.31
CA TYR A 155 8.60 -7.85 -6.32
C TYR A 155 7.31 -7.27 -6.89
N PRO A 156 6.14 -7.81 -6.52
CA PRO A 156 4.88 -7.13 -6.80
C PRO A 156 4.88 -5.72 -6.19
N VAL A 157 4.27 -4.77 -6.91
CA VAL A 157 4.20 -3.37 -6.45
C VAL A 157 2.75 -2.92 -6.39
N LEU A 158 2.39 -2.29 -5.28
CA LEU A 158 1.12 -1.61 -5.06
C LEU A 158 1.35 -0.09 -5.10
N LEU A 159 0.53 0.64 -5.86
CA LEU A 159 0.46 2.10 -5.76
C LEU A 159 -0.86 2.53 -5.09
N ALA A 160 -0.75 3.26 -3.98
CA ALA A 160 -1.87 3.84 -3.25
C ALA A 160 -1.81 5.37 -3.29
N ALA A 161 -2.25 5.98 -4.39
CA ALA A 161 -2.22 7.44 -4.60
C ALA A 161 -3.61 8.10 -4.57
N SER A 162 -4.68 7.32 -4.48
CA SER A 162 -6.06 7.75 -4.63
C SER A 162 -6.46 8.88 -3.67
N ARG A 163 -6.96 9.97 -4.23
CA ARG A 163 -7.45 11.16 -3.54
C ARG A 163 -6.45 11.84 -2.60
N LYS A 164 -5.14 11.49 -2.71
CA LYS A 164 -4.10 12.05 -1.83
C LYS A 164 -3.83 13.52 -2.13
N SER A 165 -3.27 14.23 -1.14
CA SER A 165 -2.99 15.67 -1.21
C SER A 165 -2.10 16.07 -2.37
N THR A 166 -1.16 15.21 -2.76
CA THR A 166 -0.31 15.43 -3.94
C THR A 166 -1.15 15.71 -5.20
N ILE A 167 -2.21 14.93 -5.45
CA ILE A 167 -3.13 15.15 -6.58
C ILE A 167 -3.84 16.51 -6.43
N GLY A 168 -4.39 16.78 -5.24
CA GLY A 168 -5.07 18.04 -4.99
C GLY A 168 -4.17 19.25 -5.23
N SER A 169 -2.92 19.19 -4.77
CA SER A 169 -1.95 20.28 -4.94
C SER A 169 -1.58 20.52 -6.40
N VAL A 170 -1.38 19.45 -7.18
CA VAL A 170 -1.09 19.55 -8.62
C VAL A 170 -2.26 20.16 -9.39
N LEU A 171 -3.48 19.86 -8.96
CA LEU A 171 -4.72 20.33 -9.61
C LEU A 171 -5.28 21.65 -9.02
N GLY A 172 -4.42 22.48 -8.42
CA GLY A 172 -4.82 23.81 -7.94
C GLY A 172 -5.46 23.84 -6.56
N GLY A 173 -5.25 22.81 -5.72
CA GLY A 173 -5.76 22.77 -4.34
C GLY A 173 -7.16 22.19 -4.18
N ILE A 174 -7.64 21.43 -5.17
CA ILE A 174 -9.00 20.88 -5.16
C ILE A 174 -9.24 19.90 -3.98
N PRO A 175 -10.48 19.81 -3.45
CA PRO A 175 -10.83 18.92 -2.37
C PRO A 175 -10.74 17.44 -2.78
N ALA A 176 -10.74 16.52 -1.79
CA ALA A 176 -10.49 15.10 -2.04
C ALA A 176 -11.52 14.44 -2.96
N GLU A 177 -12.76 14.93 -2.91
CA GLU A 177 -13.90 14.44 -3.70
C GLU A 177 -13.75 14.73 -5.20
N GLU A 178 -12.97 15.76 -5.54
CA GLU A 178 -12.76 16.23 -6.92
C GLU A 178 -11.45 15.68 -7.54
N ARG A 179 -10.79 14.69 -6.92
CA ARG A 179 -9.48 14.16 -7.36
C ARG A 179 -9.58 12.88 -8.18
N LEU A 180 -10.74 12.60 -8.80
CA LEU A 180 -10.96 11.36 -9.54
C LEU A 180 -10.04 11.24 -10.75
N GLU A 181 -9.97 12.26 -11.61
CA GLU A 181 -9.17 12.26 -12.84
C GLU A 181 -7.67 12.12 -12.52
N GLY A 182 -7.19 12.83 -11.50
CA GLY A 182 -5.81 12.71 -11.04
C GLY A 182 -5.52 11.32 -10.44
N THR A 183 -6.49 10.71 -9.78
CA THR A 183 -6.38 9.32 -9.28
C THR A 183 -6.27 8.34 -10.44
N ILE A 184 -7.12 8.49 -11.47
CA ILE A 184 -7.08 7.65 -12.68
C ILE A 184 -5.74 7.80 -13.40
N ALA A 185 -5.25 9.02 -13.57
CA ALA A 185 -3.94 9.27 -14.18
C ALA A 185 -2.81 8.57 -13.44
N ALA A 186 -2.78 8.66 -12.09
CA ALA A 186 -1.80 7.98 -11.25
C ALA A 186 -1.91 6.44 -11.34
N SER A 187 -3.13 5.90 -11.40
CA SER A 187 -3.39 4.46 -11.56
C SER A 187 -2.92 3.96 -12.92
N CYS A 188 -3.21 4.68 -14.00
CA CYS A 188 -2.75 4.36 -15.35
C CYS A 188 -1.21 4.41 -15.44
N GLN A 189 -0.57 5.42 -14.83
CA GLN A 189 0.89 5.51 -14.76
C GLN A 189 1.48 4.32 -14.00
N ALA A 190 0.85 3.87 -12.92
CA ALA A 190 1.31 2.72 -12.15
C ALA A 190 1.28 1.43 -13.00
N VAL A 191 0.19 1.16 -13.68
CA VAL A 191 0.04 -0.01 -14.57
C VAL A 191 1.04 0.07 -15.73
N TYR A 192 1.20 1.23 -16.36
CA TYR A 192 2.19 1.44 -17.42
C TYR A 192 3.63 1.19 -16.94
N ALA A 193 3.93 1.54 -15.69
CA ALA A 193 5.21 1.26 -15.07
C ALA A 193 5.37 -0.21 -14.60
N GLY A 194 4.35 -1.06 -14.76
CA GLY A 194 4.39 -2.48 -14.41
C GLY A 194 3.96 -2.81 -12.97
N ALA A 195 3.23 -1.92 -12.29
CA ALA A 195 2.65 -2.25 -10.99
C ALA A 195 1.50 -3.26 -11.14
N GLN A 196 1.42 -4.22 -10.21
CA GLN A 196 0.41 -5.28 -10.22
C GLN A 196 -0.86 -4.89 -9.47
N MET A 197 -0.79 -3.88 -8.61
CA MET A 197 -1.92 -3.46 -7.78
C MET A 197 -2.02 -1.94 -7.71
N VAL A 198 -3.25 -1.45 -7.67
CA VAL A 198 -3.60 -0.08 -7.29
C VAL A 198 -4.63 -0.11 -6.17
N ARG A 199 -4.51 0.78 -5.18
CA ARG A 199 -5.49 0.93 -4.11
C ARG A 199 -6.23 2.25 -4.29
N VAL A 200 -7.52 2.16 -4.58
CA VAL A 200 -8.34 3.31 -4.99
C VAL A 200 -9.68 3.34 -4.24
N HIS A 201 -10.28 4.55 -4.13
CA HIS A 201 -11.64 4.73 -3.61
C HIS A 201 -12.68 4.45 -4.72
N ASP A 202 -12.45 4.97 -5.91
CA ASP A 202 -13.38 4.94 -7.05
C ASP A 202 -13.02 3.74 -7.95
N VAL A 203 -13.40 2.53 -7.50
CA VAL A 203 -12.93 1.26 -8.08
C VAL A 203 -13.39 1.11 -9.53
N GLN A 204 -14.66 1.40 -9.84
CA GLN A 204 -15.24 1.16 -11.16
C GLN A 204 -14.59 2.03 -12.23
N GLU A 205 -14.37 3.30 -11.94
CA GLU A 205 -13.78 4.30 -12.84
C GLU A 205 -12.31 3.95 -13.12
N ASN A 206 -11.56 3.61 -12.10
CA ASN A 206 -10.16 3.19 -12.24
C ASN A 206 -10.06 1.86 -13.01
N LEU A 207 -10.92 0.87 -12.72
CA LEU A 207 -10.92 -0.41 -13.44
C LEU A 207 -11.18 -0.23 -14.92
N ARG A 208 -12.15 0.62 -15.30
CA ARG A 208 -12.45 0.92 -16.72
C ARG A 208 -11.27 1.58 -17.42
N ALA A 209 -10.62 2.55 -16.77
CA ALA A 209 -9.46 3.23 -17.32
C ALA A 209 -8.25 2.28 -17.47
N ILE A 210 -8.00 1.42 -16.49
CA ILE A 210 -6.93 0.42 -16.52
C ILE A 210 -7.18 -0.58 -17.66
N ARG A 211 -8.38 -1.13 -17.79
CA ARG A 211 -8.72 -2.05 -18.88
C ARG A 211 -8.51 -1.40 -20.25
N MET A 212 -8.88 -0.13 -20.40
CA MET A 212 -8.63 0.59 -21.66
C MET A 212 -7.14 0.76 -21.93
N LEU A 213 -6.36 1.08 -20.91
CA LEU A 213 -4.90 1.17 -21.03
C LEU A 213 -4.27 -0.19 -21.41
N GLU A 214 -4.68 -1.28 -20.77
CA GLU A 214 -4.20 -2.63 -21.06
C GLU A 214 -4.52 -3.02 -22.52
N ALA A 215 -5.73 -2.70 -23.01
CA ALA A 215 -6.12 -2.92 -24.40
C ALA A 215 -5.25 -2.10 -25.39
N ILE A 216 -4.87 -0.86 -25.04
CA ILE A 216 -3.96 -0.06 -25.86
C ILE A 216 -2.56 -0.67 -25.89
N LEU A 217 -2.06 -1.18 -24.73
CA LEU A 217 -0.73 -1.77 -24.63
C LEU A 217 -0.62 -3.15 -25.27
N CYS A 218 -1.71 -3.93 -25.27
CA CYS A 218 -1.77 -5.30 -25.79
C CYS A 218 -3.04 -5.52 -26.64
N PRO A 219 -3.11 -4.98 -27.87
CA PRO A 219 -4.34 -5.04 -28.71
C PRO A 219 -4.80 -6.45 -29.09
N SER A 220 -3.91 -7.45 -28.99
CA SER A 220 -4.21 -8.85 -29.33
C SER A 220 -4.95 -9.64 -28.26
N HIS A 221 -5.30 -9.02 -27.13
CA HIS A 221 -5.98 -9.65 -25.98
C HIS A 221 -7.41 -9.12 -25.74
N ILE A 222 -8.04 -8.51 -26.77
CA ILE A 222 -9.43 -8.04 -26.71
C ILE A 222 -10.39 -9.16 -27.08
#